data_18caf21978605f11a2e054904663b7c5
#
_entry.id   18caf21978605f11a2e054904663b7c5
#
_cell.length_a   1.000
_cell.length_b   1.000
_cell.length_c   1.000
_cell.angle_alpha   90.00
_cell.angle_beta   90.00
_cell.angle_gamma   90.00
#
_symmetry.space_group_name_H-M   'P 1'
#
loop_
_entity.id
_entity.type
_entity.pdbx_description
1 polymer ?
#
loop_
_entity_poly.entity_id
_entity_poly.type
_entity_poly.pdbx_seq_one_letter_code
_entity_poly.pdbx_strand_id
1 'polypeptide(L)'
;PIFCRESGGTVVRKINPPTPSGSVQLMVGRMTSDGNYTVLVTTSLMHVAEAGKVLSTVLPLAAALIFAFSMSAAWLFSEWFTKPLRALSGAARQVAQGNYAVHVDSVRNDELGDLAQEFNHMAKEVQHASQMQRDLLANVSHDLRTPLTLIKGYAETVRDLTGDDKEHRDEQMNIIVDETDRLTALV
;
A
#
# COMPACT_ATOMS: atom_id res chain seq x y z
N PRO A 1 -14.51 6.13 -58.21
CA PRO A 1 -15.96 6.16 -58.24
C PRO A 1 -16.44 7.59 -58.13
N ILE A 2 -17.18 8.00 -59.16
CA ILE A 2 -17.73 9.34 -59.30
C ILE A 2 -19.04 9.37 -58.51
N PHE A 3 -19.07 10.08 -57.41
CA PHE A 3 -20.30 10.25 -56.64
C PHE A 3 -21.04 11.48 -57.21
N CYS A 4 -22.17 11.24 -57.86
CA CYS A 4 -23.11 12.33 -58.24
C CYS A 4 -24.32 12.26 -57.30
N ARG A 5 -24.64 13.38 -56.65
CA ARG A 5 -25.90 13.55 -55.92
C ARG A 5 -26.64 14.74 -56.55
N GLU A 6 -27.77 14.47 -57.17
CA GLU A 6 -28.68 15.46 -57.64
C GLU A 6 -29.73 15.77 -56.57
N SER A 7 -29.85 17.01 -56.18
CA SER A 7 -30.95 17.48 -55.31
C SER A 7 -31.29 18.91 -55.68
N GLY A 8 -32.51 19.14 -56.17
CA GLY A 8 -33.04 20.47 -56.40
C GLY A 8 -32.25 21.33 -57.40
N GLY A 9 -31.78 20.79 -58.53
CA GLY A 9 -31.07 21.56 -59.55
C GLY A 9 -29.59 21.90 -59.21
N THR A 10 -29.04 21.25 -58.17
CA THR A 10 -27.64 21.39 -57.81
C THR A 10 -26.92 20.05 -58.00
N VAL A 11 -25.87 20.03 -58.78
CA VAL A 11 -25.04 18.83 -59.05
C VAL A 11 -23.74 18.94 -58.30
N VAL A 12 -23.49 17.97 -57.42
CA VAL A 12 -22.22 17.88 -56.69
C VAL A 12 -21.41 16.72 -57.29
N ARG A 13 -20.24 17.05 -57.80
CA ARG A 13 -19.35 16.03 -58.42
C ARG A 13 -17.96 16.08 -57.80
N LYS A 14 -17.50 14.94 -57.33
CA LYS A 14 -16.12 14.77 -56.90
C LYS A 14 -15.28 14.38 -58.13
N ILE A 15 -14.36 15.22 -58.50
CA ILE A 15 -13.47 15.02 -59.63
C ILE A 15 -12.06 14.74 -59.13
N ASN A 16 -11.46 13.64 -59.64
CA ASN A 16 -10.04 13.42 -59.53
C ASN A 16 -9.39 13.90 -60.85
N PRO A 17 -8.82 15.09 -60.88
CA PRO A 17 -8.17 15.59 -62.09
C PRO A 17 -6.91 14.73 -62.36
N PRO A 18 -6.57 14.48 -63.63
CA PRO A 18 -5.36 13.80 -64.02
C PRO A 18 -4.14 14.75 -63.97
N THR A 19 -3.98 15.48 -62.90
CA THR A 19 -2.83 16.39 -62.70
C THR A 19 -1.82 15.77 -61.75
N PRO A 20 -0.51 16.00 -61.91
CA PRO A 20 0.54 15.40 -61.09
C PRO A 20 0.42 15.74 -59.60
N SER A 21 -0.38 16.72 -59.25
CA SER A 21 -0.58 17.13 -57.83
C SER A 21 -1.69 16.36 -57.09
N GLY A 22 -2.47 15.50 -57.77
CA GLY A 22 -3.38 14.54 -57.11
C GLY A 22 -4.46 15.09 -56.19
N SER A 23 -4.72 16.41 -56.20
CA SER A 23 -5.66 17.02 -55.27
C SER A 23 -7.12 16.74 -55.67
N VAL A 24 -7.83 16.08 -54.76
CA VAL A 24 -9.28 15.86 -54.92
C VAL A 24 -10.01 17.15 -54.78
N GLN A 25 -10.75 17.55 -55.85
CA GLN A 25 -11.56 18.79 -55.87
C GLN A 25 -13.03 18.43 -55.79
N LEU A 26 -13.77 19.17 -54.98
CA LEU A 26 -15.21 19.10 -54.93
C LEU A 26 -15.74 20.17 -55.84
N MET A 27 -16.48 19.80 -56.88
CA MET A 27 -17.10 20.72 -57.79
C MET A 27 -18.62 20.76 -57.54
N VAL A 28 -19.15 21.91 -57.27
CA VAL A 28 -20.58 22.13 -57.05
C VAL A 28 -21.07 23.08 -58.17
N GLY A 29 -21.97 22.58 -59.02
CA GLY A 29 -22.59 23.34 -60.07
C GLY A 29 -24.07 23.54 -59.80
N ARG A 30 -24.58 24.79 -59.98
CA ARG A 30 -26.00 25.08 -59.88
C ARG A 30 -26.44 25.82 -61.15
N MET A 31 -27.52 25.36 -61.79
CA MET A 31 -28.17 26.08 -62.89
C MET A 31 -29.03 27.19 -62.32
N THR A 32 -28.90 28.36 -62.92
CA THR A 32 -29.79 29.53 -62.60
C THR A 32 -31.14 29.30 -63.28
N SER A 33 -32.22 29.84 -62.69
CA SER A 33 -33.59 29.68 -63.16
C SER A 33 -33.84 30.14 -64.60
N ASP A 34 -32.97 31.01 -65.14
CA ASP A 34 -33.06 31.52 -66.52
C ASP A 34 -32.30 30.61 -67.53
N GLY A 35 -31.76 29.50 -67.13
CA GLY A 35 -31.13 28.54 -68.03
C GLY A 35 -29.80 28.94 -68.69
N ASN A 36 -29.31 30.15 -68.41
CA ASN A 36 -28.24 30.76 -69.19
C ASN A 36 -26.85 30.76 -68.52
N TYR A 37 -26.75 30.51 -67.23
CA TYR A 37 -25.48 30.58 -66.53
C TYR A 37 -25.32 29.42 -65.53
N THR A 38 -24.14 28.75 -65.55
CA THR A 38 -23.77 27.73 -64.58
C THR A 38 -22.67 28.27 -63.67
N VAL A 39 -22.96 28.36 -62.38
CA VAL A 39 -21.94 28.73 -61.39
C VAL A 39 -21.24 27.50 -60.90
N LEU A 40 -19.93 27.39 -61.13
CA LEU A 40 -19.07 26.32 -60.68
C LEU A 40 -18.20 26.82 -59.53
N VAL A 41 -18.39 26.23 -58.38
CA VAL A 41 -17.54 26.46 -57.20
C VAL A 41 -16.66 25.26 -57.01
N THR A 42 -15.35 25.45 -57.10
CA THR A 42 -14.37 24.38 -56.88
C THR A 42 -13.63 24.68 -55.60
N THR A 43 -13.62 23.73 -54.67
CA THR A 43 -12.81 23.80 -53.47
C THR A 43 -11.86 22.59 -53.37
N SER A 44 -10.65 22.88 -52.94
CA SER A 44 -9.64 21.81 -52.79
C SER A 44 -9.80 21.14 -51.44
N LEU A 45 -9.92 19.80 -51.42
CA LEU A 45 -9.96 18.98 -50.18
C LEU A 45 -8.56 18.63 -49.67
N MET A 46 -7.50 19.21 -50.25
CA MET A 46 -6.10 18.87 -49.94
C MET A 46 -5.76 19.09 -48.49
N HIS A 47 -6.26 20.19 -47.88
CA HIS A 47 -6.00 20.50 -46.47
C HIS A 47 -6.65 19.51 -45.50
N VAL A 48 -7.79 18.90 -45.85
CA VAL A 48 -8.47 17.91 -44.98
C VAL A 48 -7.75 16.55 -45.02
N ALA A 49 -7.23 16.19 -46.21
CA ALA A 49 -6.49 14.91 -46.36
C ALA A 49 -5.11 14.94 -45.66
N GLU A 50 -4.43 16.10 -45.73
CA GLU A 50 -3.15 16.28 -45.03
C GLU A 50 -3.33 16.33 -43.51
N ALA A 51 -4.34 17.02 -43.01
CA ALA A 51 -4.68 17.02 -41.59
C ALA A 51 -4.99 15.60 -41.07
N GLY A 52 -5.73 14.80 -41.84
CA GLY A 52 -6.02 13.41 -41.51
C GLY A 52 -4.76 12.54 -41.42
N LYS A 53 -3.80 12.77 -42.32
CA LYS A 53 -2.54 12.05 -42.36
C LYS A 53 -1.62 12.39 -41.17
N VAL A 54 -1.54 13.68 -40.84
CA VAL A 54 -0.81 14.15 -39.66
C VAL A 54 -1.44 13.56 -38.38
N LEU A 55 -2.76 13.63 -38.27
CA LEU A 55 -3.49 13.13 -37.12
C LEU A 55 -3.31 11.62 -36.92
N SER A 56 -3.38 10.83 -38.00
CA SER A 56 -3.19 9.38 -37.95
C SER A 56 -1.76 8.94 -37.60
N THR A 57 -0.76 9.80 -37.77
CA THR A 57 0.63 9.48 -37.46
C THR A 57 1.03 10.03 -36.08
N VAL A 58 0.61 11.26 -35.75
CA VAL A 58 1.01 11.94 -34.52
C VAL A 58 0.26 11.39 -33.30
N LEU A 59 -1.04 11.10 -33.43
CA LEU A 59 -1.84 10.59 -32.32
C LEU A 59 -1.33 9.25 -31.75
N PRO A 60 -1.08 8.19 -32.56
CA PRO A 60 -0.60 6.94 -32.02
C PRO A 60 0.82 7.07 -31.45
N LEU A 61 1.67 7.92 -32.05
CA LEU A 61 3.00 8.16 -31.51
C LEU A 61 2.92 8.89 -30.14
N ALA A 62 2.10 9.91 -30.02
CA ALA A 62 1.87 10.61 -28.76
C ALA A 62 1.28 9.68 -27.71
N ALA A 63 0.30 8.85 -28.07
CA ALA A 63 -0.28 7.86 -27.18
C ALA A 63 0.76 6.83 -26.68
N ALA A 64 1.63 6.35 -27.57
CA ALA A 64 2.70 5.42 -27.22
C ALA A 64 3.71 6.06 -26.26
N LEU A 65 4.09 7.33 -26.47
CA LEU A 65 4.99 8.06 -25.58
C LEU A 65 4.38 8.28 -24.19
N ILE A 66 3.10 8.69 -24.14
CA ILE A 66 2.36 8.87 -22.89
C ILE A 66 2.26 7.54 -22.14
N PHE A 67 1.97 6.45 -22.84
CA PHE A 67 1.88 5.12 -22.22
C PHE A 67 3.23 4.67 -21.68
N ALA A 68 4.31 4.82 -22.44
CA ALA A 68 5.67 4.48 -22.00
C ALA A 68 6.10 5.32 -20.78
N PHE A 69 5.80 6.61 -20.81
CA PHE A 69 6.06 7.51 -19.67
C PHE A 69 5.27 7.10 -18.43
N SER A 70 3.97 6.82 -18.57
CA SER A 70 3.11 6.38 -17.46
C SER A 70 3.57 5.05 -16.85
N MET A 71 3.99 4.09 -17.70
CA MET A 71 4.51 2.81 -17.24
C MET A 71 5.81 3.00 -16.45
N SER A 72 6.74 3.85 -16.96
CA SER A 72 7.99 4.16 -16.27
C SER A 72 7.74 4.87 -14.94
N ALA A 73 6.83 5.84 -14.92
CA ALA A 73 6.47 6.56 -13.70
C ALA A 73 5.84 5.63 -12.65
N ALA A 74 4.94 4.72 -13.08
CA ALA A 74 4.32 3.75 -12.19
C ALA A 74 5.36 2.77 -11.60
N TRP A 75 6.32 2.33 -12.41
CA TRP A 75 7.40 1.45 -11.94
C TRP A 75 8.30 2.15 -10.92
N LEU A 76 8.73 3.37 -11.22
CA LEU A 76 9.53 4.19 -10.29
C LEU A 76 8.78 4.44 -8.98
N PHE A 77 7.50 4.78 -9.06
CA PHE A 77 6.65 5.00 -7.87
C PHE A 77 6.53 3.71 -7.03
N SER A 78 6.40 2.56 -7.67
CA SER A 78 6.33 1.28 -6.97
C SER A 78 7.62 0.96 -6.20
N GLU A 79 8.78 1.13 -6.82
CA GLU A 79 10.07 0.87 -6.15
C GLU A 79 10.37 1.90 -5.06
N TRP A 80 10.07 3.16 -5.33
CA TRP A 80 10.47 4.25 -4.45
C TRP A 80 9.52 4.47 -3.27
N PHE A 81 8.23 4.19 -3.44
CA PHE A 81 7.20 4.45 -2.43
C PHE A 81 6.53 3.18 -1.89
N THR A 82 6.05 2.31 -2.77
CA THR A 82 5.24 1.15 -2.36
C THR A 82 6.07 0.07 -1.66
N LYS A 83 7.29 -0.16 -2.10
CA LYS A 83 8.18 -1.19 -1.53
C LYS A 83 8.58 -0.90 -0.08
N PRO A 84 9.02 0.32 0.29
CA PRO A 84 9.30 0.67 1.69
C PRO A 84 8.07 0.54 2.60
N LEU A 85 6.90 0.98 2.14
CA LEU A 85 5.66 0.83 2.92
C LEU A 85 5.29 -0.63 3.17
N ARG A 86 5.50 -1.51 2.19
CA ARG A 86 5.30 -2.96 2.37
C ARG A 86 6.29 -3.55 3.36
N ALA A 87 7.54 -3.12 3.33
CA ALA A 87 8.55 -3.54 4.30
C ALA A 87 8.15 -3.14 5.72
N LEU A 88 7.72 -1.88 5.90
CA LEU A 88 7.23 -1.37 7.19
C LEU A 88 6.01 -2.15 7.69
N SER A 89 5.03 -2.40 6.82
CA SER A 89 3.84 -3.20 7.14
C SER A 89 4.21 -4.65 7.52
N GLY A 90 5.17 -5.24 6.81
CA GLY A 90 5.69 -6.58 7.13
C GLY A 90 6.39 -6.63 8.48
N ALA A 91 7.21 -5.62 8.78
CA ALA A 91 7.90 -5.48 10.06
C ALA A 91 6.90 -5.29 11.22
N ALA A 92 5.87 -4.48 11.03
CA ALA A 92 4.82 -4.28 12.04
C ALA A 92 4.07 -5.58 12.37
N ARG A 93 3.81 -6.42 11.37
CA ARG A 93 3.21 -7.74 11.61
C ARG A 93 4.13 -8.66 12.42
N GLN A 94 5.43 -8.62 12.20
CA GLN A 94 6.39 -9.42 12.94
C GLN A 94 6.48 -8.96 14.40
N VAL A 95 6.49 -7.65 14.66
CA VAL A 95 6.42 -7.09 16.02
C VAL A 95 5.15 -7.55 16.73
N ALA A 96 4.00 -7.51 16.05
CA ALA A 96 2.72 -7.99 16.61
C ALA A 96 2.72 -9.50 16.92
N GLN A 97 3.58 -10.28 16.28
CA GLN A 97 3.77 -11.71 16.53
C GLN A 97 4.85 -12.00 17.60
N GLY A 98 5.41 -10.95 18.22
CA GLY A 98 6.43 -11.08 19.26
C GLY A 98 7.87 -11.12 18.76
N ASN A 99 8.10 -10.96 17.46
CA ASN A 99 9.45 -10.80 16.91
C ASN A 99 9.84 -9.32 16.92
N TYR A 100 10.45 -8.89 18.00
CA TYR A 100 10.86 -7.48 18.18
C TYR A 100 12.25 -7.17 17.60
N ALA A 101 13.01 -8.18 17.18
CA ALA A 101 14.35 -8.00 16.61
C ALA A 101 14.31 -7.53 15.14
N VAL A 102 13.12 -7.16 14.63
CA VAL A 102 12.93 -6.65 13.29
C VAL A 102 13.49 -5.25 13.17
N HIS A 103 14.20 -5.01 12.07
CA HIS A 103 14.74 -3.70 11.72
C HIS A 103 14.30 -3.34 10.29
N VAL A 104 13.81 -2.12 10.12
CA VAL A 104 13.49 -1.55 8.81
C VAL A 104 14.60 -0.59 8.41
N ASP A 105 15.06 -0.70 7.16
CA ASP A 105 16.13 0.15 6.64
C ASP A 105 15.68 1.62 6.56
N SER A 106 16.42 2.51 7.25
CA SER A 106 16.14 3.95 7.40
C SER A 106 17.17 4.84 6.73
N VAL A 107 17.90 4.33 5.71
CA VAL A 107 18.98 5.08 5.02
C VAL A 107 18.46 6.29 4.22
N ARG A 108 17.15 6.47 4.11
CA ARG A 108 16.50 7.55 3.35
C ARG A 108 16.44 8.83 4.20
N ASN A 109 16.65 9.98 3.53
CA ASN A 109 16.49 11.32 4.12
C ASN A 109 15.15 11.95 3.66
N ASP A 110 14.04 11.24 3.88
CA ASP A 110 12.69 11.70 3.59
C ASP A 110 11.73 11.22 4.68
N GLU A 111 10.46 11.56 4.57
CA GLU A 111 9.41 11.23 5.55
C GLU A 111 9.25 9.71 5.76
N LEU A 112 9.59 8.91 4.75
CA LEU A 112 9.59 7.43 4.87
C LEU A 112 10.81 6.94 5.67
N GLY A 113 11.93 7.62 5.55
CA GLY A 113 13.12 7.35 6.37
C GLY A 113 12.87 7.67 7.84
N ASP A 114 12.26 8.83 8.11
CA ASP A 114 11.87 9.25 9.46
C ASP A 114 10.87 8.24 10.06
N LEU A 115 9.86 7.85 9.29
CA LEU A 115 8.88 6.84 9.72
C LEU A 115 9.54 5.48 10.03
N ALA A 116 10.51 5.04 9.24
CA ALA A 116 11.25 3.81 9.49
C ALA A 116 12.08 3.91 10.78
N GLN A 117 12.67 5.06 11.05
CA GLN A 117 13.43 5.31 12.27
C GLN A 117 12.54 5.30 13.53
N GLU A 118 11.40 5.99 13.48
CA GLU A 118 10.40 5.98 14.57
C GLU A 118 9.85 4.58 14.81
N PHE A 119 9.59 3.81 13.74
CA PHE A 119 9.18 2.42 13.85
C PHE A 119 10.25 1.56 14.56
N ASN A 120 11.51 1.71 14.20
CA ASN A 120 12.61 0.98 14.83
C ASN A 120 12.77 1.34 16.31
N HIS A 121 12.56 2.60 16.66
CA HIS A 121 12.55 3.06 18.04
C HIS A 121 11.40 2.40 18.83
N MET A 122 10.19 2.48 18.30
CA MET A 122 9.01 1.82 18.89
C MET A 122 9.24 0.31 19.09
N ALA A 123 9.80 -0.39 18.11
CA ALA A 123 10.06 -1.82 18.20
C ALA A 123 11.02 -2.16 19.36
N LYS A 124 12.05 -1.33 19.59
CA LYS A 124 12.97 -1.46 20.73
C LYS A 124 12.28 -1.23 22.06
N GLU A 125 11.42 -0.21 22.15
CA GLU A 125 10.67 0.08 23.39
C GLU A 125 9.73 -1.08 23.74
N VAL A 126 9.01 -1.62 22.75
CA VAL A 126 8.16 -2.81 22.95
C VAL A 126 8.98 -4.03 23.38
N GLN A 127 10.16 -4.23 22.78
CA GLN A 127 11.09 -5.30 23.19
C GLN A 127 11.50 -5.15 24.65
N HIS A 128 11.89 -3.95 25.07
CA HIS A 128 12.30 -3.66 26.43
C HIS A 128 11.16 -3.88 27.44
N ALA A 129 9.95 -3.37 27.10
CA ALA A 129 8.76 -3.59 27.92
C ALA A 129 8.41 -5.08 28.06
N SER A 130 8.49 -5.84 26.97
CA SER A 130 8.23 -7.29 26.97
C SER A 130 9.27 -8.05 27.80
N GLN A 131 10.54 -7.66 27.77
CA GLN A 131 11.58 -8.26 28.59
C GLN A 131 11.36 -7.94 30.07
N MET A 132 11.11 -6.68 30.39
CA MET A 132 10.81 -6.25 31.76
C MET A 132 9.61 -7.01 32.35
N GLN A 133 8.56 -7.22 31.56
CA GLN A 133 7.40 -8.02 31.97
C GLN A 133 7.78 -9.48 32.28
N ARG A 134 8.64 -10.12 31.46
CA ARG A 134 9.10 -11.49 31.71
C ARG A 134 9.94 -11.57 32.99
N ASP A 135 10.85 -10.62 33.16
CA ASP A 135 11.73 -10.56 34.32
C ASP A 135 10.90 -10.32 35.61
N LEU A 136 9.90 -9.45 35.55
CA LEU A 136 8.96 -9.26 36.64
C LEU A 136 8.22 -10.54 37.00
N LEU A 137 7.65 -11.24 36.01
CA LEU A 137 6.93 -12.50 36.24
C LEU A 137 7.87 -13.60 36.81
N ALA A 138 9.11 -13.64 36.32
CA ALA A 138 10.11 -14.58 36.82
C ALA A 138 10.46 -14.30 38.31
N ASN A 139 10.70 -13.02 38.64
CA ASN A 139 11.00 -12.60 39.99
C ASN A 139 9.83 -12.87 40.95
N VAL A 140 8.61 -12.47 40.58
CA VAL A 140 7.39 -12.74 41.35
C VAL A 140 7.21 -14.24 41.57
N SER A 141 7.43 -15.06 40.54
CA SER A 141 7.30 -16.51 40.65
C SER A 141 8.35 -17.11 41.58
N HIS A 142 9.57 -16.57 41.58
CA HIS A 142 10.62 -16.97 42.48
C HIS A 142 10.29 -16.59 43.93
N ASP A 143 9.89 -15.35 44.13
CA ASP A 143 9.60 -14.78 45.47
C ASP A 143 8.37 -15.43 46.12
N LEU A 144 7.42 -15.89 45.34
CA LEU A 144 6.27 -16.67 45.82
C LEU A 144 6.64 -18.15 46.11
N ARG A 145 7.55 -18.75 45.32
CA ARG A 145 7.92 -20.18 45.49
C ARG A 145 8.56 -20.49 46.83
N THR A 146 9.44 -19.63 47.30
CA THR A 146 10.16 -19.81 48.55
C THR A 146 9.23 -19.92 49.76
N PRO A 147 8.35 -18.94 50.04
CA PRO A 147 7.40 -19.02 51.15
C PRO A 147 6.41 -20.17 51.02
N LEU A 148 5.92 -20.44 49.81
CA LEU A 148 5.02 -21.59 49.58
C LEU A 148 5.70 -22.93 49.87
N THR A 149 7.00 -23.05 49.58
CA THR A 149 7.76 -24.27 49.88
C THR A 149 7.92 -24.45 51.40
N LEU A 150 8.18 -23.36 52.13
CA LEU A 150 8.26 -23.39 53.61
C LEU A 150 6.91 -23.76 54.22
N ILE A 151 5.83 -23.10 53.83
CA ILE A 151 4.47 -23.39 54.32
C ILE A 151 4.15 -24.87 54.08
N LYS A 152 4.41 -25.36 52.87
CA LYS A 152 4.17 -26.77 52.54
C LYS A 152 5.02 -27.73 53.42
N GLY A 153 6.30 -27.47 53.55
CA GLY A 153 7.21 -28.30 54.35
C GLY A 153 6.78 -28.35 55.82
N TYR A 154 6.49 -27.24 56.45
CA TYR A 154 6.02 -27.20 57.82
C TYR A 154 4.64 -27.86 57.99
N ALA A 155 3.72 -27.65 57.06
CA ALA A 155 2.42 -28.30 57.08
C ALA A 155 2.54 -29.85 56.95
N GLU A 156 3.45 -30.34 56.10
CA GLU A 156 3.75 -31.78 56.00
C GLU A 156 4.39 -32.30 57.29
N THR A 157 5.31 -31.56 57.90
CA THR A 157 5.93 -31.92 59.17
C THR A 157 4.92 -32.03 60.32
N VAL A 158 4.03 -31.06 60.44
CA VAL A 158 2.91 -31.10 61.41
C VAL A 158 2.03 -32.29 61.18
N ARG A 159 1.66 -32.60 59.94
CA ARG A 159 0.78 -33.69 59.61
C ARG A 159 1.41 -35.08 59.93
N ASP A 160 2.70 -35.23 59.59
CA ASP A 160 3.31 -36.56 59.55
C ASP A 160 4.20 -36.89 60.78
N LEU A 161 4.69 -35.84 61.50
CA LEU A 161 5.69 -36.03 62.57
C LEU A 161 5.32 -35.38 63.91
N THR A 162 4.81 -34.13 63.89
CA THR A 162 4.68 -33.32 65.13
C THR A 162 3.22 -33.08 65.53
N GLY A 163 2.24 -33.68 64.86
CA GLY A 163 0.81 -33.43 65.07
C GLY A 163 0.36 -33.70 66.51
N ASP A 164 0.93 -34.65 67.22
CA ASP A 164 0.64 -35.02 68.62
C ASP A 164 1.49 -34.26 69.63
N ASP A 165 2.61 -33.63 69.21
CA ASP A 165 3.48 -32.80 70.07
C ASP A 165 3.03 -31.35 69.98
N LYS A 166 2.36 -30.89 71.04
CA LYS A 166 1.72 -29.59 71.06
C LYS A 166 2.72 -28.43 70.92
N GLU A 167 3.88 -28.52 71.53
CA GLU A 167 4.88 -27.44 71.55
C GLU A 167 5.48 -27.24 70.14
N HIS A 168 5.96 -28.30 69.52
CA HIS A 168 6.54 -28.26 68.19
C HIS A 168 5.47 -27.94 67.10
N ARG A 169 4.24 -28.47 67.25
CA ARG A 169 3.14 -28.15 66.34
C ARG A 169 2.79 -26.66 66.35
N ASP A 170 2.64 -26.09 67.57
CA ASP A 170 2.26 -24.66 67.73
C ASP A 170 3.37 -23.74 67.19
N GLU A 171 4.66 -24.09 67.38
CA GLU A 171 5.79 -23.36 66.78
C GLU A 171 5.73 -23.40 65.25
N GLN A 172 5.55 -24.57 64.65
CA GLN A 172 5.49 -24.76 63.18
C GLN A 172 4.26 -24.09 62.56
N MET A 173 3.12 -24.11 63.23
CA MET A 173 1.91 -23.38 62.80
C MET A 173 2.11 -21.86 62.81
N ASN A 174 2.85 -21.30 63.77
CA ASN A 174 3.19 -19.88 63.79
C ASN A 174 4.06 -19.51 62.60
N ILE A 175 5.03 -20.35 62.22
CA ILE A 175 5.85 -20.10 61.03
C ILE A 175 4.98 -20.09 59.75
N ILE A 176 4.00 -20.97 59.64
CA ILE A 176 3.06 -21.01 58.51
C ILE A 176 2.24 -19.75 58.47
N VAL A 177 1.74 -19.26 59.60
CA VAL A 177 0.95 -18.01 59.68
C VAL A 177 1.81 -16.80 59.29
N ASP A 178 3.03 -16.69 59.88
CA ASP A 178 3.93 -15.56 59.56
C ASP A 178 4.29 -15.52 58.08
N GLU A 179 4.52 -16.65 57.45
CA GLU A 179 4.86 -16.69 56.03
C GLU A 179 3.65 -16.41 55.14
N THR A 180 2.44 -16.79 55.60
CA THR A 180 1.17 -16.42 54.91
C THR A 180 0.92 -14.93 54.97
N ASP A 181 1.19 -14.31 56.13
CA ASP A 181 1.06 -12.86 56.34
C ASP A 181 2.06 -12.09 55.43
N ARG A 182 3.30 -12.60 55.31
CA ARG A 182 4.28 -12.03 54.35
C ARG A 182 3.80 -12.13 52.92
N LEU A 183 3.24 -13.26 52.48
CA LEU A 183 2.68 -13.41 51.14
C LEU A 183 1.54 -12.42 50.90
N THR A 184 0.68 -12.22 51.88
CA THR A 184 -0.45 -11.28 51.80
C THR A 184 0.01 -9.81 51.65
N ALA A 185 1.13 -9.46 52.29
CA ALA A 185 1.72 -8.13 52.20
C ALA A 185 2.46 -7.88 50.86
N LEU A 186 2.77 -8.93 50.14
CA LEU A 186 3.50 -8.85 48.87
C LEU A 186 2.56 -8.70 47.65
N VAL A 187 1.27 -9.00 47.81
CA VAL A 187 0.19 -8.88 46.79
C VAL A 187 -0.62 -7.61 47.00
#